data_8a7ab48d25b651e3eb0cf5585c7f2cad
#
_entry.id   8a7ab48d25b651e3eb0cf5585c7f2cad
#
_cell.length_a   1.000
_cell.length_b   1.000
_cell.length_c   1.000
_cell.angle_alpha   90.00
_cell.angle_beta   90.00
_cell.angle_gamma   90.00
#
_symmetry.space_group_name_H-M   'P 1'
#
loop_
_entity.id
_entity.type
_entity.pdbx_description
1 polymer ?
#
loop_
_entity_poly.entity_id
_entity_poly.type
_entity_poly.pdbx_seq_one_letter_code
_entity_poly.pdbx_strand_id
1 'polypeptide(L)'
;KPDLCIPLQLITVSDLMKDVDFKVFAGPANDANGRVAGLKVPNGASLTRKQIDIYTTLVGIYGARGLAYIKVNNASDLEEGLQSPIVKFLPLEVRAALLERLDAKDGDLIFFGADSEKVVNEALGALRCKLGEDLELMTCEWAPLWVVDFPMFESTSDGGITAIHHPFTAPSCTPEELQASPLTGLSRAYDMVLNGTELGGGSIRIHQQDMQTKVFELLNIDAEEQQEKFGFLLDALKFGCPPHGGLAFGLDRL
;
A
#
# COMPACT_ATOMS: atom_id res chain seq x y z
N LYS A 1 -2.28 6.48 -5.72
CA LYS A 1 -1.43 7.28 -4.82
C LYS A 1 -2.24 7.73 -3.59
N PRO A 2 -1.60 8.03 -2.42
CA PRO A 2 -2.32 8.48 -1.22
C PRO A 2 -2.95 9.86 -1.40
N ASP A 3 -4.12 10.04 -0.76
CA ASP A 3 -4.82 11.32 -0.67
C ASP A 3 -5.08 11.63 0.82
N LEU A 4 -4.42 12.67 1.36
CA LEU A 4 -4.55 13.05 2.76
C LEU A 4 -5.76 13.94 3.06
N CYS A 5 -6.46 14.44 2.05
CA CYS A 5 -7.74 15.15 2.25
C CYS A 5 -8.84 14.20 2.75
N ILE A 6 -8.73 12.90 2.49
CA ILE A 6 -9.67 11.88 2.96
C ILE A 6 -9.20 11.34 4.32
N PRO A 7 -9.92 11.59 5.44
CA PRO A 7 -9.47 11.23 6.78
C PRO A 7 -9.68 9.76 7.16
N LEU A 8 -9.92 8.90 6.18
CA LEU A 8 -10.11 7.47 6.40
C LEU A 8 -8.76 6.74 6.33
N GLN A 9 -8.55 5.74 7.18
CA GLN A 9 -7.30 4.97 7.27
C GLN A 9 -7.57 3.47 7.20
N LEU A 10 -6.70 2.75 6.49
CA LEU A 10 -6.65 1.30 6.50
C LEU A 10 -5.81 0.85 7.69
N ILE A 11 -6.43 0.17 8.65
CA ILE A 11 -5.76 -0.29 9.87
C ILE A 11 -5.63 -1.81 9.83
N THR A 12 -4.40 -2.32 9.95
CA THR A 12 -4.15 -3.77 9.98
C THR A 12 -4.69 -4.37 11.27
N VAL A 13 -5.44 -5.47 11.12
CA VAL A 13 -6.04 -6.24 12.22
C VAL A 13 -5.74 -7.74 12.09
N SER A 14 -4.74 -8.12 11.28
CA SER A 14 -4.39 -9.52 11.02
C SER A 14 -4.08 -10.31 12.32
N ASP A 15 -3.39 -9.69 13.27
CA ASP A 15 -3.05 -10.31 14.54
C ASP A 15 -4.28 -10.69 15.38
N LEU A 16 -5.38 -9.93 15.28
CA LEU A 16 -6.65 -10.22 15.96
C LEU A 16 -7.46 -11.33 15.27
N MET A 17 -7.14 -11.63 14.01
CA MET A 17 -7.94 -12.54 13.18
C MET A 17 -7.34 -13.93 13.00
N LYS A 18 -6.19 -14.22 13.62
CA LYS A 18 -5.47 -15.49 13.43
C LYS A 18 -6.25 -16.71 13.90
N ASP A 19 -6.93 -16.58 15.03
CA ASP A 19 -7.58 -17.68 15.74
C ASP A 19 -9.12 -17.61 15.72
N VAL A 20 -9.69 -16.73 14.86
CA VAL A 20 -11.15 -16.62 14.74
C VAL A 20 -11.73 -17.77 13.89
N ASP A 21 -12.95 -18.19 14.25
CA ASP A 21 -13.68 -19.24 13.51
C ASP A 21 -14.33 -18.70 12.21
N PHE A 22 -13.57 -17.89 11.48
CA PHE A 22 -13.95 -17.35 10.17
C PHE A 22 -12.80 -17.48 9.18
N LYS A 23 -12.77 -18.58 8.45
CA LYS A 23 -11.66 -18.95 7.55
C LYS A 23 -11.28 -17.86 6.54
N VAL A 24 -12.24 -17.02 6.13
CA VAL A 24 -11.99 -15.89 5.21
C VAL A 24 -11.02 -14.89 5.83
N PHE A 25 -11.02 -14.72 7.15
CA PHE A 25 -10.08 -13.84 7.86
C PHE A 25 -8.87 -14.62 8.37
N ALA A 26 -9.09 -15.78 9.00
CA ALA A 26 -8.01 -16.57 9.57
C ALA A 26 -6.99 -17.04 8.52
N GLY A 27 -7.41 -17.35 7.29
CA GLY A 27 -6.52 -17.73 6.20
C GLY A 27 -5.48 -16.65 5.89
N PRO A 28 -5.89 -15.48 5.40
CA PRO A 28 -4.96 -14.37 5.13
C PRO A 28 -4.23 -13.86 6.37
N ALA A 29 -4.82 -13.94 7.57
CA ALA A 29 -4.17 -13.53 8.81
C ALA A 29 -2.97 -14.40 9.20
N ASN A 30 -2.94 -15.65 8.75
CA ASN A 30 -1.86 -16.61 9.00
C ASN A 30 -0.92 -16.79 7.78
N ASP A 31 -1.22 -16.17 6.65
CA ASP A 31 -0.36 -16.17 5.47
C ASP A 31 0.67 -15.04 5.56
N ALA A 32 1.95 -15.35 5.27
CA ALA A 32 3.03 -14.37 5.29
C ALA A 32 2.82 -13.21 4.28
N ASN A 33 2.13 -13.46 3.18
CA ASN A 33 1.77 -12.47 2.14
C ASN A 33 0.32 -11.99 2.27
N GLY A 34 -0.38 -12.44 3.30
CA GLY A 34 -1.78 -12.10 3.55
C GLY A 34 -1.93 -10.89 4.46
N ARG A 35 -3.06 -10.20 4.33
CA ARG A 35 -3.44 -9.07 5.17
C ARG A 35 -4.91 -9.10 5.49
N VAL A 36 -5.26 -8.80 6.75
CA VAL A 36 -6.61 -8.39 7.13
C VAL A 36 -6.56 -6.96 7.62
N ALA A 37 -7.32 -6.08 6.98
CA ALA A 37 -7.40 -4.68 7.35
C ALA A 37 -8.84 -4.22 7.51
N GLY A 38 -9.06 -3.31 8.47
CA GLY A 38 -10.31 -2.60 8.70
C GLY A 38 -10.24 -1.17 8.16
N LEU A 39 -11.35 -0.70 7.61
CA LEU A 39 -11.57 0.67 7.17
C LEU A 39 -12.82 1.19 7.89
N LYS A 40 -12.62 2.03 8.91
CA LYS A 40 -13.72 2.67 9.65
C LYS A 40 -14.30 3.83 8.85
N VAL A 41 -15.63 3.87 8.78
CA VAL A 41 -16.40 4.95 8.16
C VAL A 41 -17.25 5.63 9.25
N PRO A 42 -16.94 6.86 9.65
CA PRO A 42 -17.72 7.60 10.64
C PRO A 42 -19.18 7.76 10.18
N ASN A 43 -20.12 7.51 11.08
CA ASN A 43 -21.58 7.54 10.83
C ASN A 43 -22.05 6.61 9.67
N GLY A 44 -21.21 5.67 9.26
CA GLY A 44 -21.47 4.78 8.13
C GLY A 44 -22.53 3.69 8.40
N ALA A 45 -22.99 3.51 9.64
CA ALA A 45 -24.07 2.57 9.96
C ALA A 45 -25.40 2.92 9.24
N SER A 46 -25.57 4.18 8.84
CA SER A 46 -26.71 4.66 8.04
C SER A 46 -26.69 4.18 6.59
N LEU A 47 -25.56 3.69 6.06
CA LEU A 47 -25.45 3.19 4.70
C LEU A 47 -26.44 2.05 4.47
N THR A 48 -27.17 2.15 3.38
CA THR A 48 -28.14 1.14 2.95
C THR A 48 -27.44 -0.09 2.40
N ARG A 49 -28.14 -1.23 2.40
CA ARG A 49 -27.61 -2.46 1.78
C ARG A 49 -27.24 -2.25 0.31
N LYS A 50 -28.05 -1.49 -0.43
CA LYS A 50 -27.77 -1.18 -1.84
C LYS A 50 -26.46 -0.43 -2.03
N GLN A 51 -26.14 0.52 -1.16
CA GLN A 51 -24.86 1.22 -1.21
C GLN A 51 -23.69 0.30 -0.89
N ILE A 52 -23.84 -0.58 0.12
CA ILE A 52 -22.81 -1.59 0.45
C ILE A 52 -22.60 -2.58 -0.71
N ASP A 53 -23.66 -2.98 -1.42
CA ASP A 53 -23.57 -3.85 -2.59
C ASP A 53 -22.82 -3.16 -3.75
N ILE A 54 -22.99 -1.85 -3.94
CA ILE A 54 -22.21 -1.05 -4.91
C ILE A 54 -20.72 -1.06 -4.53
N TYR A 55 -20.39 -0.84 -3.26
CA TYR A 55 -19.00 -0.88 -2.78
C TYR A 55 -18.39 -2.28 -2.88
N THR A 56 -19.20 -3.32 -2.65
CA THR A 56 -18.78 -4.71 -2.86
C THR A 56 -18.40 -4.97 -4.33
N THR A 57 -19.20 -4.44 -5.26
CA THR A 57 -18.91 -4.52 -6.69
C THR A 57 -17.62 -3.77 -7.05
N LEU A 58 -17.42 -2.58 -6.47
CA LEU A 58 -16.20 -1.78 -6.68
C LEU A 58 -14.95 -2.54 -6.25
N VAL A 59 -14.92 -3.08 -5.02
CA VAL A 59 -13.72 -3.80 -4.54
C VAL A 59 -13.46 -5.07 -5.35
N GLY A 60 -14.49 -5.68 -5.94
CA GLY A 60 -14.39 -6.82 -6.84
C GLY A 60 -13.54 -6.53 -8.09
N ILE A 61 -13.56 -5.28 -8.60
CA ILE A 61 -12.74 -4.85 -9.75
C ILE A 61 -11.23 -4.97 -9.43
N TYR A 62 -10.87 -4.81 -8.15
CA TYR A 62 -9.49 -4.90 -7.64
C TYR A 62 -9.14 -6.31 -7.12
N GLY A 63 -9.94 -7.32 -7.43
CA GLY A 63 -9.68 -8.72 -7.11
C GLY A 63 -10.20 -9.19 -5.76
N ALA A 64 -10.83 -8.33 -4.94
CA ALA A 64 -11.43 -8.76 -3.69
C ALA A 64 -12.64 -9.68 -3.95
N ARG A 65 -12.71 -10.80 -3.22
CA ARG A 65 -13.78 -11.80 -3.37
C ARG A 65 -15.09 -11.41 -2.68
N GLY A 66 -15.06 -10.34 -1.88
CA GLY A 66 -16.20 -9.81 -1.15
C GLY A 66 -15.79 -8.67 -0.24
N LEU A 67 -16.77 -8.02 0.38
CA LEU A 67 -16.57 -6.91 1.32
C LEU A 67 -17.36 -7.20 2.60
N ALA A 68 -16.67 -7.74 3.59
CA ALA A 68 -17.27 -7.93 4.91
C ALA A 68 -17.39 -6.57 5.63
N TYR A 69 -18.41 -6.43 6.47
CA TYR A 69 -18.60 -5.19 7.24
C TYR A 69 -19.25 -5.46 8.60
N ILE A 70 -19.06 -4.53 9.53
CA ILE A 70 -19.76 -4.48 10.83
C ILE A 70 -20.33 -3.07 11.00
N LYS A 71 -21.63 -2.97 11.26
CA LYS A 71 -22.27 -1.74 11.74
C LYS A 71 -22.21 -1.68 13.25
N VAL A 72 -21.73 -0.59 13.80
CA VAL A 72 -21.62 -0.35 15.23
C VAL A 72 -22.85 0.47 15.67
N ASN A 73 -23.89 -0.22 16.13
CA ASN A 73 -25.11 0.45 16.63
C ASN A 73 -24.94 0.88 18.10
N ASN A 74 -24.22 0.08 18.90
CA ASN A 74 -23.86 0.37 20.30
C ASN A 74 -22.51 -0.27 20.62
N ALA A 75 -21.47 0.52 20.73
CA ALA A 75 -20.10 0.06 20.99
C ALA A 75 -19.92 -0.50 22.42
N SER A 76 -20.81 -0.14 23.37
CA SER A 76 -20.79 -0.63 24.74
C SER A 76 -21.40 -2.02 24.87
N ASP A 77 -22.19 -2.46 23.88
CA ASP A 77 -22.84 -3.76 23.85
C ASP A 77 -22.19 -4.63 22.76
N LEU A 78 -21.21 -5.42 23.16
CA LEU A 78 -20.47 -6.28 22.24
C LEU A 78 -21.26 -7.50 21.77
N GLU A 79 -22.37 -7.87 22.40
CA GLU A 79 -23.18 -9.01 22.03
C GLU A 79 -24.22 -8.66 20.96
N GLU A 80 -25.01 -7.61 21.20
CA GLU A 80 -26.15 -7.21 20.32
C GLU A 80 -25.95 -5.86 19.64
N GLY A 81 -25.02 -5.03 20.11
CA GLY A 81 -24.75 -3.71 19.56
C GLY A 81 -24.02 -3.71 18.22
N LEU A 82 -23.52 -4.86 17.75
CA LEU A 82 -22.80 -5.02 16.49
C LEU A 82 -23.63 -5.81 15.49
N GLN A 83 -23.96 -5.18 14.35
CA GLN A 83 -24.80 -5.79 13.31
C GLN A 83 -23.97 -6.25 12.13
N SER A 84 -23.81 -7.57 11.96
CA SER A 84 -23.15 -8.18 10.81
C SER A 84 -23.31 -9.70 10.79
N PRO A 85 -23.32 -10.33 9.60
CA PRO A 85 -23.29 -11.80 9.48
C PRO A 85 -22.01 -12.42 10.05
N ILE A 86 -20.90 -11.67 10.14
CA ILE A 86 -19.60 -12.19 10.60
C ILE A 86 -19.39 -12.11 12.12
N VAL A 87 -20.19 -11.30 12.83
CA VAL A 87 -20.03 -11.09 14.29
C VAL A 87 -20.10 -12.42 15.07
N LYS A 88 -20.94 -13.35 14.67
CA LYS A 88 -21.07 -14.65 15.31
C LYS A 88 -19.79 -15.51 15.31
N PHE A 89 -18.83 -15.21 14.43
CA PHE A 89 -17.55 -15.92 14.33
C PHE A 89 -16.43 -15.20 15.09
N LEU A 90 -16.69 -14.01 15.65
CA LEU A 90 -15.72 -13.21 16.36
C LEU A 90 -15.98 -13.30 17.88
N PRO A 91 -15.03 -13.81 18.67
CA PRO A 91 -15.12 -13.78 20.15
C PRO A 91 -15.30 -12.36 20.68
N LEU A 92 -15.90 -12.21 21.85
CA LEU A 92 -16.16 -10.90 22.48
C LEU A 92 -14.88 -10.08 22.67
N GLU A 93 -13.80 -10.73 23.07
CA GLU A 93 -12.48 -10.12 23.23
C GLU A 93 -11.94 -9.54 21.89
N VAL A 94 -12.16 -10.26 20.79
CA VAL A 94 -11.77 -9.79 19.44
C VAL A 94 -12.63 -8.60 19.02
N ARG A 95 -13.95 -8.63 19.30
CA ARG A 95 -14.84 -7.50 19.02
C ARG A 95 -14.42 -6.26 19.80
N ALA A 96 -14.11 -6.39 21.10
CA ALA A 96 -13.62 -5.29 21.92
C ALA A 96 -12.31 -4.71 21.38
N ALA A 97 -11.31 -5.57 21.10
CA ALA A 97 -10.02 -5.16 20.56
C ALA A 97 -10.14 -4.50 19.18
N LEU A 98 -11.08 -4.95 18.33
CA LEU A 98 -11.37 -4.31 17.03
C LEU A 98 -11.91 -2.90 17.20
N LEU A 99 -12.92 -2.70 18.05
CA LEU A 99 -13.52 -1.38 18.27
C LEU A 99 -12.48 -0.42 18.86
N GLU A 100 -11.66 -0.86 19.79
CA GLU A 100 -10.59 -0.07 20.37
C GLU A 100 -9.54 0.31 19.32
N ARG A 101 -9.00 -0.66 18.55
CA ARG A 101 -7.96 -0.41 17.55
C ARG A 101 -8.40 0.52 16.44
N LEU A 102 -9.66 0.43 16.03
CA LEU A 102 -10.26 1.26 15.00
C LEU A 102 -10.85 2.57 15.54
N ASP A 103 -10.81 2.80 16.86
CA ASP A 103 -11.52 3.91 17.53
C ASP A 103 -12.98 4.01 17.02
N ALA A 104 -13.68 2.87 16.96
CA ALA A 104 -15.02 2.80 16.42
C ALA A 104 -16.06 3.15 17.49
N LYS A 105 -17.04 3.95 17.09
CA LYS A 105 -18.07 4.52 17.97
C LYS A 105 -19.47 4.17 17.46
N ASP A 106 -20.46 4.46 18.28
CA ASP A 106 -21.87 4.32 17.90
C ASP A 106 -22.15 5.08 16.58
N GLY A 107 -22.81 4.41 15.67
CA GLY A 107 -23.11 4.93 14.34
C GLY A 107 -22.05 4.67 13.27
N ASP A 108 -20.87 4.16 13.62
CA ASP A 108 -19.81 3.87 12.65
C ASP A 108 -20.08 2.56 11.88
N LEU A 109 -19.42 2.43 10.74
CA LEU A 109 -19.35 1.19 9.98
C LEU A 109 -17.89 0.85 9.72
N ILE A 110 -17.54 -0.42 9.87
CA ILE A 110 -16.21 -0.94 9.58
C ILE A 110 -16.32 -1.87 8.38
N PHE A 111 -15.61 -1.56 7.29
CA PHE A 111 -15.38 -2.50 6.19
C PHE A 111 -14.09 -3.27 6.43
N PHE A 112 -14.03 -4.51 5.91
CA PHE A 112 -12.86 -5.37 6.02
C PHE A 112 -12.42 -5.87 4.65
N GLY A 113 -11.11 -5.84 4.43
CA GLY A 113 -10.43 -6.56 3.36
C GLY A 113 -9.61 -7.70 3.94
N ALA A 114 -9.67 -8.89 3.33
CA ALA A 114 -8.94 -10.07 3.74
C ALA A 114 -8.55 -10.89 2.51
N ASP A 115 -7.31 -10.79 2.09
CA ASP A 115 -6.71 -11.47 0.93
C ASP A 115 -5.18 -11.27 0.98
N SER A 116 -4.47 -11.45 -0.13
CA SER A 116 -3.09 -11.00 -0.27
C SER A 116 -2.97 -9.50 0.04
N GLU A 117 -1.85 -9.08 0.58
CA GLU A 117 -1.63 -7.67 0.95
C GLU A 117 -1.89 -6.72 -0.23
N LYS A 118 -1.47 -7.10 -1.44
CA LYS A 118 -1.68 -6.32 -2.66
C LYS A 118 -3.17 -6.08 -2.92
N VAL A 119 -3.96 -7.14 -2.94
CA VAL A 119 -5.42 -7.07 -3.20
C VAL A 119 -6.11 -6.22 -2.13
N VAL A 120 -5.78 -6.41 -0.84
CA VAL A 120 -6.37 -5.64 0.27
C VAL A 120 -6.05 -4.15 0.12
N ASN A 121 -4.79 -3.81 -0.19
CA ASN A 121 -4.35 -2.42 -0.34
C ASN A 121 -5.03 -1.74 -1.53
N GLU A 122 -5.12 -2.40 -2.68
CA GLU A 122 -5.76 -1.86 -3.88
C GLU A 122 -7.27 -1.72 -3.70
N ALA A 123 -7.94 -2.75 -3.20
CA ALA A 123 -9.40 -2.78 -3.03
C ALA A 123 -9.88 -1.78 -1.97
N LEU A 124 -9.32 -1.83 -0.76
CA LEU A 124 -9.70 -0.89 0.30
C LEU A 124 -9.19 0.52 0.03
N GLY A 125 -8.07 0.68 -0.68
CA GLY A 125 -7.58 1.98 -1.13
C GLY A 125 -8.56 2.66 -2.09
N ALA A 126 -9.08 1.93 -3.09
CA ALA A 126 -10.11 2.41 -4.00
C ALA A 126 -11.42 2.70 -3.26
N LEU A 127 -11.84 1.81 -2.36
CA LEU A 127 -13.03 2.01 -1.54
C LEU A 127 -12.91 3.26 -0.66
N ARG A 128 -11.75 3.49 -0.06
CA ARG A 128 -11.45 4.69 0.75
C ARG A 128 -11.69 5.98 -0.02
N CYS A 129 -11.17 6.07 -1.25
CA CYS A 129 -11.38 7.23 -2.11
C CYS A 129 -12.85 7.40 -2.47
N LYS A 130 -13.51 6.33 -2.86
CA LYS A 130 -14.95 6.36 -3.21
C LYS A 130 -15.83 6.77 -2.05
N LEU A 131 -15.55 6.29 -0.84
CA LEU A 131 -16.27 6.70 0.38
C LEU A 131 -16.01 8.17 0.72
N GLY A 132 -14.76 8.65 0.53
CA GLY A 132 -14.42 10.06 0.72
C GLY A 132 -15.25 10.99 -0.16
N GLU A 133 -15.43 10.62 -1.42
CA GLU A 133 -16.26 11.35 -2.38
C GLU A 133 -17.74 11.24 -2.06
N ASP A 134 -18.27 10.02 -1.96
CA ASP A 134 -19.71 9.77 -1.82
C ASP A 134 -20.31 10.31 -0.51
N LEU A 135 -19.50 10.41 0.54
CA LEU A 135 -19.90 10.88 1.87
C LEU A 135 -19.38 12.28 2.18
N GLU A 136 -18.76 12.95 1.20
CA GLU A 136 -18.21 14.31 1.33
C GLU A 136 -17.27 14.48 2.54
N LEU A 137 -16.36 13.49 2.75
CA LEU A 137 -15.49 13.44 3.92
C LEU A 137 -14.17 14.23 3.76
N MET A 138 -14.03 14.99 2.68
CA MET A 138 -12.82 15.78 2.45
C MET A 138 -12.62 16.83 3.55
N THR A 139 -11.41 16.85 4.13
CA THR A 139 -11.06 17.77 5.22
C THR A 139 -10.27 18.99 4.76
N CYS A 140 -9.79 18.99 3.53
CA CYS A 140 -9.02 20.07 2.93
C CYS A 140 -9.16 20.08 1.41
N GLU A 141 -8.83 21.20 0.79
CA GLU A 141 -8.80 21.35 -0.67
C GLU A 141 -7.51 20.80 -1.27
N TRP A 142 -6.37 21.02 -0.60
CA TRP A 142 -5.05 20.62 -1.07
C TRP A 142 -4.24 19.97 0.04
N ALA A 143 -3.71 18.78 -0.23
CA ALA A 143 -2.86 18.03 0.68
C ALA A 143 -1.62 17.45 -0.04
N PRO A 144 -0.60 18.28 -0.33
CA PRO A 144 0.63 17.80 -0.95
C PRO A 144 1.42 16.92 0.03
N LEU A 145 2.02 15.86 -0.50
CA LEU A 145 2.88 14.95 0.27
C LEU A 145 4.03 14.41 -0.60
N TRP A 146 5.07 13.93 0.07
CA TRP A 146 6.11 13.12 -0.55
C TRP A 146 5.91 11.65 -0.23
N VAL A 147 5.96 10.81 -1.24
CA VAL A 147 6.11 9.36 -1.07
C VAL A 147 7.59 9.05 -1.21
N VAL A 148 8.15 8.36 -0.25
CA VAL A 148 9.58 7.99 -0.17
C VAL A 148 9.72 6.53 0.23
N ASP A 149 10.94 6.04 0.33
CA ASP A 149 11.25 4.67 0.78
C ASP A 149 10.55 3.59 -0.06
N PHE A 150 10.54 3.78 -1.37
CA PHE A 150 10.05 2.76 -2.29
C PHE A 150 10.95 1.51 -2.26
N PRO A 151 10.40 0.30 -2.42
CA PRO A 151 11.23 -0.86 -2.71
C PRO A 151 12.10 -0.61 -3.94
N MET A 152 13.34 -1.10 -3.91
CA MET A 152 14.27 -0.96 -5.05
C MET A 152 13.86 -1.87 -6.20
N PHE A 153 13.43 -3.09 -5.88
CA PHE A 153 13.11 -4.14 -6.81
C PHE A 153 11.76 -4.79 -6.51
N GLU A 154 11.20 -5.42 -7.51
CA GLU A 154 10.05 -6.33 -7.39
C GLU A 154 10.32 -7.65 -8.09
N SER A 155 9.63 -8.71 -7.63
CA SER A 155 9.68 -10.02 -8.28
C SER A 155 8.86 -10.02 -9.55
N THR A 156 9.41 -10.58 -10.61
CA THR A 156 8.69 -10.86 -11.86
C THR A 156 7.98 -12.20 -11.79
N SER A 157 7.01 -12.44 -12.67
CA SER A 157 6.22 -13.68 -12.71
C SER A 157 7.03 -14.94 -13.03
N ASP A 158 8.20 -14.78 -13.64
CA ASP A 158 9.16 -15.84 -13.97
C ASP A 158 10.20 -16.08 -12.87
N GLY A 159 10.07 -15.42 -11.73
CA GLY A 159 10.97 -15.54 -10.58
C GLY A 159 12.23 -14.68 -10.66
N GLY A 160 12.32 -13.82 -11.65
CA GLY A 160 13.37 -12.81 -11.76
C GLY A 160 13.13 -11.58 -10.87
N ILE A 161 14.01 -10.60 -11.01
CA ILE A 161 13.95 -9.31 -10.31
C ILE A 161 13.95 -8.17 -11.34
N THR A 162 13.10 -7.18 -11.14
CA THR A 162 13.09 -5.94 -11.95
C THR A 162 13.16 -4.71 -11.06
N ALA A 163 13.73 -3.61 -11.57
CA ALA A 163 13.74 -2.35 -10.86
C ALA A 163 12.37 -1.67 -10.94
N ILE A 164 11.84 -1.20 -9.81
CA ILE A 164 10.54 -0.53 -9.76
C ILE A 164 10.58 0.82 -10.48
N HIS A 165 11.68 1.56 -10.35
CA HIS A 165 11.85 2.86 -11.00
C HIS A 165 12.84 2.80 -12.15
N HIS A 166 14.14 2.85 -11.84
CA HIS A 166 15.19 2.89 -12.83
C HIS A 166 16.47 2.24 -12.30
N PRO A 167 17.25 1.50 -13.12
CA PRO A 167 18.50 0.85 -12.70
C PRO A 167 19.57 1.80 -12.15
N PHE A 168 19.46 3.10 -12.40
CA PHE A 168 20.39 4.13 -11.90
C PHE A 168 19.90 4.81 -10.60
N THR A 169 18.78 4.39 -10.04
CA THR A 169 18.30 4.89 -8.74
C THR A 169 19.17 4.35 -7.62
N ALA A 170 19.65 5.23 -6.74
CA ALA A 170 20.47 4.81 -5.61
C ALA A 170 19.64 4.06 -4.57
N PRO A 171 20.14 2.91 -4.06
CA PRO A 171 19.57 2.28 -2.88
C PRO A 171 19.94 3.03 -1.60
N SER A 172 19.22 2.74 -0.52
CA SER A 172 19.47 3.29 0.82
C SER A 172 20.42 2.43 1.66
N CYS A 173 21.01 1.38 1.09
CA CYS A 173 21.88 0.40 1.75
C CYS A 173 23.18 0.22 1.00
N THR A 174 24.12 -0.54 1.57
CA THR A 174 25.39 -0.89 0.92
C THR A 174 25.22 -1.95 -0.17
N PRO A 175 26.21 -2.12 -1.09
CA PRO A 175 26.14 -3.17 -2.12
C PRO A 175 25.99 -4.58 -1.53
N GLU A 176 26.65 -4.85 -0.39
CA GLU A 176 26.63 -6.15 0.29
C GLU A 176 25.25 -6.42 0.90
N GLU A 177 24.64 -5.44 1.54
CA GLU A 177 23.29 -5.54 2.11
C GLU A 177 22.25 -5.74 1.00
N LEU A 178 22.38 -4.98 -0.10
CA LEU A 178 21.49 -5.12 -1.26
C LEU A 178 21.58 -6.52 -1.88
N GLN A 179 22.78 -7.07 -1.98
CA GLN A 179 23.01 -8.42 -2.50
C GLN A 179 22.43 -9.50 -1.58
N ALA A 180 22.56 -9.32 -0.26
CA ALA A 180 22.05 -10.28 0.73
C ALA A 180 20.52 -10.37 0.72
N SER A 181 19.82 -9.27 0.46
CA SER A 181 18.35 -9.19 0.51
C SER A 181 17.79 -8.19 -0.52
N PRO A 182 17.84 -8.50 -1.84
CA PRO A 182 17.49 -7.53 -2.88
C PRO A 182 16.07 -7.00 -2.79
N LEU A 183 15.11 -7.87 -2.45
CA LEU A 183 13.68 -7.52 -2.40
C LEU A 183 13.28 -6.69 -1.18
N THR A 184 14.15 -6.58 -0.17
CA THR A 184 13.92 -5.73 1.01
C THR A 184 14.65 -4.39 0.93
N GLY A 185 15.53 -4.23 -0.08
CA GLY A 185 16.27 -2.99 -0.32
C GLY A 185 15.31 -1.83 -0.67
N LEU A 186 15.50 -0.69 0.00
CA LEU A 186 14.76 0.54 -0.30
C LEU A 186 15.55 1.42 -1.26
N SER A 187 14.83 2.11 -2.14
CA SER A 187 15.39 3.07 -3.08
C SER A 187 15.31 4.50 -2.54
N ARG A 188 16.20 5.36 -3.02
CA ARG A 188 16.17 6.81 -2.77
C ARG A 188 15.38 7.54 -3.86
N ALA A 189 14.26 6.93 -4.28
CA ALA A 189 13.26 7.55 -5.13
C ALA A 189 12.26 8.33 -4.30
N TYR A 190 11.61 9.31 -4.91
CA TYR A 190 10.60 10.14 -4.27
C TYR A 190 9.58 10.63 -5.30
N ASP A 191 8.30 10.60 -4.93
CA ASP A 191 7.19 11.13 -5.73
C ASP A 191 6.48 12.23 -4.96
N MET A 192 6.24 13.37 -5.64
CA MET A 192 5.35 14.41 -5.16
C MET A 192 3.92 14.07 -5.54
N VAL A 193 3.06 13.96 -4.56
CA VAL A 193 1.65 13.59 -4.74
C VAL A 193 0.76 14.70 -4.19
N LEU A 194 -0.28 15.04 -4.93
CA LEU A 194 -1.33 15.99 -4.53
C LEU A 194 -2.69 15.32 -4.73
N ASN A 195 -3.47 15.21 -3.66
CA ASN A 195 -4.84 14.66 -3.69
C ASN A 195 -4.94 13.35 -4.50
N GLY A 196 -4.06 12.40 -4.20
CA GLY A 196 -4.05 11.09 -4.87
C GLY A 196 -3.39 11.06 -6.26
N THR A 197 -3.00 12.20 -6.81
CA THR A 197 -2.35 12.30 -8.13
C THR A 197 -0.87 12.59 -7.97
N GLU A 198 -0.03 11.81 -8.66
CA GLU A 198 1.40 12.09 -8.77
C GLU A 198 1.62 13.29 -9.70
N LEU A 199 2.17 14.36 -9.18
CA LEU A 199 2.52 15.56 -9.95
C LEU A 199 3.88 15.43 -10.63
N GLY A 200 4.80 14.74 -9.99
CA GLY A 200 6.15 14.51 -10.48
C GLY A 200 6.93 13.67 -9.51
N GLY A 201 8.10 13.26 -9.92
CA GLY A 201 8.97 12.44 -9.10
C GLY A 201 10.41 12.47 -9.57
N GLY A 202 11.26 11.79 -8.83
CA GLY A 202 12.68 11.73 -9.10
C GLY A 202 13.42 10.74 -8.22
N SER A 203 14.72 10.79 -8.27
CA SER A 203 15.56 9.98 -7.39
C SER A 203 16.95 10.57 -7.21
N ILE A 204 17.58 10.22 -6.10
CA ILE A 204 19.03 10.29 -6.00
C ILE A 204 19.59 9.16 -6.86
N ARG A 205 20.62 9.47 -7.66
CA ARG A 205 21.24 8.53 -8.60
C ARG A 205 22.44 7.85 -7.99
N ILE A 206 22.71 6.64 -8.46
CA ILE A 206 23.98 5.97 -8.18
C ILE A 206 25.11 6.77 -8.84
N HIS A 207 26.13 7.09 -8.06
CA HIS A 207 27.33 7.81 -8.52
C HIS A 207 28.62 7.00 -8.28
N GLN A 208 28.52 5.81 -7.66
CA GLN A 208 29.62 4.90 -7.39
C GLN A 208 29.53 3.70 -8.33
N GLN A 209 30.66 3.34 -8.95
CA GLN A 209 30.70 2.30 -9.97
C GLN A 209 30.42 0.91 -9.40
N ASP A 210 30.93 0.62 -8.20
CA ASP A 210 30.71 -0.65 -7.50
C ASP A 210 29.24 -0.93 -7.23
N MET A 211 28.51 0.08 -6.73
CA MET A 211 27.06 0.00 -6.52
C MET A 211 26.33 -0.20 -7.85
N GLN A 212 26.70 0.54 -8.90
CA GLN A 212 26.03 0.40 -10.20
C GLN A 212 26.25 -0.98 -10.81
N THR A 213 27.45 -1.52 -10.71
CA THR A 213 27.76 -2.89 -11.16
C THR A 213 26.90 -3.90 -10.42
N LYS A 214 26.78 -3.76 -9.09
CA LYS A 214 25.97 -4.65 -8.26
C LYS A 214 24.48 -4.63 -8.64
N VAL A 215 23.91 -3.46 -8.91
CA VAL A 215 22.52 -3.33 -9.35
C VAL A 215 22.32 -4.02 -10.70
N PHE A 216 23.23 -3.87 -11.64
CA PHE A 216 23.14 -4.55 -12.93
C PHE A 216 23.26 -6.08 -12.82
N GLU A 217 24.18 -6.59 -11.97
CA GLU A 217 24.28 -8.02 -11.69
C GLU A 217 22.95 -8.60 -11.16
N LEU A 218 22.32 -7.91 -10.21
CA LEU A 218 21.01 -8.32 -9.66
C LEU A 218 19.89 -8.31 -10.69
N LEU A 219 19.95 -7.42 -11.67
CA LEU A 219 18.99 -7.34 -12.78
C LEU A 219 19.32 -8.29 -13.94
N ASN A 220 20.37 -9.13 -13.82
CA ASN A 220 20.87 -10.01 -14.86
C ASN A 220 21.23 -9.29 -16.17
N ILE A 221 21.72 -8.04 -16.09
CA ILE A 221 22.24 -7.27 -17.22
C ILE A 221 23.73 -7.59 -17.32
N ASP A 222 24.14 -8.34 -18.33
CA ASP A 222 25.52 -8.73 -18.51
C ASP A 222 26.44 -7.59 -18.99
N ALA A 223 27.74 -7.82 -18.98
CA ALA A 223 28.73 -6.78 -19.30
C ALA A 223 28.64 -6.27 -20.74
N GLU A 224 28.23 -7.11 -21.70
CA GLU A 224 28.05 -6.72 -23.10
C GLU A 224 26.84 -5.80 -23.25
N GLU A 225 25.73 -6.17 -22.65
CA GLU A 225 24.51 -5.36 -22.61
C GLU A 225 24.71 -4.04 -21.85
N GLN A 226 25.46 -4.05 -20.74
CA GLN A 226 25.84 -2.84 -20.01
C GLN A 226 26.63 -1.88 -20.89
N GLN A 227 27.62 -2.38 -21.64
CA GLN A 227 28.46 -1.57 -22.51
C GLN A 227 27.67 -1.03 -23.72
N GLU A 228 26.82 -1.86 -24.32
CA GLU A 228 26.00 -1.46 -25.47
C GLU A 228 24.99 -0.36 -25.10
N LYS A 229 24.25 -0.55 -24.01
CA LYS A 229 23.16 0.34 -23.62
C LYS A 229 23.60 1.54 -22.80
N PHE A 230 24.62 1.40 -21.96
CA PHE A 230 24.97 2.37 -20.93
C PHE A 230 26.45 2.71 -20.88
N GLY A 231 27.28 2.22 -21.84
CA GLY A 231 28.74 2.36 -21.82
C GLY A 231 29.21 3.80 -21.63
N PHE A 232 28.61 4.76 -22.34
CA PHE A 232 28.97 6.17 -22.19
C PHE A 232 28.75 6.72 -20.76
N LEU A 233 27.70 6.28 -20.06
CA LEU A 233 27.41 6.70 -18.70
C LEU A 233 28.34 6.00 -17.69
N LEU A 234 28.56 4.69 -17.87
CA LEU A 234 29.50 3.92 -17.05
C LEU A 234 30.94 4.46 -17.16
N ASP A 235 31.34 4.87 -18.35
CA ASP A 235 32.63 5.52 -18.56
C ASP A 235 32.69 6.89 -17.87
N ALA A 236 31.63 7.68 -17.93
CA ALA A 236 31.56 8.95 -17.20
C ALA A 236 31.68 8.76 -15.67
N LEU A 237 31.09 7.72 -15.09
CA LEU A 237 31.23 7.42 -13.65
C LEU A 237 32.69 7.16 -13.25
N LYS A 238 33.54 6.60 -14.13
CA LYS A 238 34.96 6.34 -13.88
C LYS A 238 35.80 7.60 -13.67
N PHE A 239 35.35 8.74 -14.21
CA PHE A 239 36.04 10.04 -14.03
C PHE A 239 35.69 10.76 -12.72
N GLY A 240 34.91 10.15 -11.86
CA GLY A 240 34.45 10.73 -10.60
C GLY A 240 33.15 11.54 -10.77
N CYS A 241 32.03 10.90 -10.52
CA CYS A 241 30.73 11.53 -10.55
C CYS A 241 30.37 12.02 -9.15
N PRO A 242 29.97 13.30 -8.93
CA PRO A 242 29.48 13.75 -7.63
C PRO A 242 28.12 13.13 -7.32
N PRO A 243 27.70 13.06 -6.04
CA PRO A 243 26.30 12.77 -5.71
C PRO A 243 25.35 13.70 -6.46
N HIS A 244 24.37 13.13 -7.12
CA HIS A 244 23.41 13.90 -7.91
C HIS A 244 22.03 13.25 -7.88
N GLY A 245 21.03 14.01 -8.23
CA GLY A 245 19.64 13.59 -8.33
C GLY A 245 18.87 14.54 -9.22
N GLY A 246 17.61 14.25 -9.43
CA GLY A 246 16.74 15.07 -10.27
C GLY A 246 15.28 14.89 -9.91
N LEU A 247 14.47 15.83 -10.40
CA LEU A 247 13.04 15.88 -10.20
C LEU A 247 12.39 16.41 -11.50
N ALA A 248 11.30 15.80 -11.92
CA ALA A 248 10.49 16.24 -13.04
C ALA A 248 9.01 16.30 -12.66
N PHE A 249 8.34 17.36 -13.07
CA PHE A 249 6.89 17.55 -12.91
C PHE A 249 6.20 17.48 -14.27
N GLY A 250 5.01 16.85 -14.29
CA GLY A 250 4.11 16.93 -15.43
C GLY A 250 3.34 18.24 -15.38
N LEU A 251 3.60 19.14 -16.36
CA LEU A 251 2.90 20.43 -16.42
C LEU A 251 1.39 20.31 -16.60
N ASP A 252 0.94 19.24 -17.23
CA ASP A 252 -0.46 18.90 -17.45
C ASP A 252 -1.17 18.34 -16.19
N ARG A 253 -0.42 18.14 -15.11
CA ARG A 253 -0.94 17.63 -13.81
C ARG A 253 -0.97 18.71 -12.73
N LEU A 254 -0.41 19.89 -13.02
CA LEU A 254 -0.40 21.04 -12.13
C LEU A 254 -1.62 21.93 -12.41
#